data_05f89e2be5718311aebbfdac8be6aac3
#
_entry.id   05f89e2be5718311aebbfdac8be6aac3
#
_cell.length_a   1.000
_cell.length_b   1.000
_cell.length_c   1.000
_cell.angle_alpha   90.00
_cell.angle_beta   90.00
_cell.angle_gamma   90.00
#
_symmetry.space_group_name_H-M   'P 1'
#
loop_
_entity.id
_entity.type
_entity.pdbx_description
1 polymer ?
#
loop_
_entity_poly.entity_id
_entity_poly.type
_entity_poly.pdbx_seq_one_letter_code
_entity_poly.pdbx_strand_id
1 'polypeptide(L)'
;MRRLTHATATAVLFGLLAIPIAAQKTTEIHPGKGGSPHVKTEWTIDGAAISIEYGRPFLKGRPESELMPPGSPWRAGADEATVLTTDKPLKFGSQSLAPGSYTINVQPGPTWELIIGKLGKPGQWGVPYNASLEMWRVPMTAGKTTAPVEQVTFTITDTPAGATLRLEWGTTSVSVPFTVG
;
A
#
# COMPACT_ATOMS: atom_id res chain seq x y z
N MET A 1 -61.27 22.06 28.85
CA MET A 1 -60.52 22.32 27.62
C MET A 1 -59.09 21.81 27.83
N ARG A 2 -58.76 20.65 27.27
CA ARG A 2 -57.40 20.07 27.32
C ARG A 2 -56.67 20.45 26.01
N ARG A 3 -55.56 21.19 26.15
CA ARG A 3 -54.71 21.53 25.02
C ARG A 3 -53.73 20.33 24.72
N LEU A 4 -53.84 19.73 23.54
CA LEU A 4 -52.86 18.78 23.05
C LEU A 4 -51.64 19.55 22.50
N THR A 5 -50.47 19.34 23.09
CA THR A 5 -49.20 19.79 22.56
C THR A 5 -48.63 18.69 21.62
N HIS A 6 -48.50 19.03 20.34
CA HIS A 6 -47.87 18.16 19.36
C HIS A 6 -46.36 18.36 19.46
N ALA A 7 -45.64 17.31 19.84
CA ALA A 7 -44.19 17.28 19.77
C ALA A 7 -43.75 16.80 18.37
N THR A 8 -43.15 17.69 17.63
CA THR A 8 -42.55 17.34 16.33
C THR A 8 -41.18 16.74 16.57
N ALA A 9 -41.02 15.45 16.28
CA ALA A 9 -39.72 14.76 16.31
C ALA A 9 -39.01 15.01 14.98
N THR A 10 -37.91 15.75 15.01
CA THR A 10 -37.03 15.96 13.87
C THR A 10 -36.08 14.75 13.76
N ALA A 11 -36.27 13.89 12.76
CA ALA A 11 -35.35 12.79 12.47
C ALA A 11 -34.14 13.37 11.73
N VAL A 12 -32.96 13.32 12.36
CA VAL A 12 -31.67 13.63 11.72
C VAL A 12 -31.21 12.39 10.97
N LEU A 13 -31.27 12.46 9.64
CA LEU A 13 -30.78 11.41 8.76
C LEU A 13 -29.26 11.54 8.67
N PHE A 14 -28.51 10.68 9.36
CA PHE A 14 -27.07 10.52 9.15
C PHE A 14 -26.85 9.81 7.82
N GLY A 15 -26.52 10.55 6.77
CA GLY A 15 -26.07 9.99 5.50
C GLY A 15 -24.70 9.33 5.69
N LEU A 16 -24.62 8.01 5.58
CA LEU A 16 -23.36 7.29 5.41
C LEU A 16 -22.78 7.71 4.04
N LEU A 17 -21.75 8.56 4.05
CA LEU A 17 -20.94 8.81 2.88
C LEU A 17 -20.18 7.51 2.56
N ALA A 18 -20.60 6.80 1.52
CA ALA A 18 -19.84 5.70 0.95
C ALA A 18 -18.56 6.30 0.36
N ILE A 19 -17.41 6.02 0.98
CA ILE A 19 -16.10 6.35 0.41
C ILE A 19 -15.94 5.47 -0.83
N PRO A 20 -15.74 6.02 -2.04
CA PRO A 20 -15.54 5.20 -3.22
C PRO A 20 -14.23 4.42 -3.04
N ILE A 21 -14.32 3.10 -3.01
CA ILE A 21 -13.15 2.23 -3.13
C ILE A 21 -12.69 2.42 -4.58
N ALA A 22 -11.48 2.97 -4.76
CA ALA A 22 -10.86 3.06 -6.07
C ALA A 22 -10.90 1.68 -6.75
N ALA A 23 -11.35 1.61 -7.99
CA ALA A 23 -11.45 0.36 -8.72
C ALA A 23 -10.05 -0.25 -8.83
N GLN A 24 -9.84 -1.37 -8.13
CA GLN A 24 -8.58 -2.12 -8.12
C GLN A 24 -8.68 -3.25 -9.13
N LYS A 25 -7.67 -3.35 -10.00
CA LYS A 25 -7.51 -4.48 -10.93
C LYS A 25 -6.20 -5.19 -10.63
N THR A 26 -6.25 -6.49 -10.35
CA THR A 26 -5.05 -7.31 -10.17
C THR A 26 -4.96 -8.34 -11.29
N THR A 27 -3.80 -8.41 -11.93
CA THR A 27 -3.49 -9.34 -13.03
C THR A 27 -2.25 -10.15 -12.64
N GLU A 28 -2.30 -11.46 -12.75
CA GLU A 28 -1.12 -12.31 -12.60
C GLU A 28 -0.24 -12.18 -13.85
N ILE A 29 1.07 -11.97 -13.63
CA ILE A 29 2.08 -11.87 -14.67
C ILE A 29 2.73 -13.24 -14.89
N HIS A 30 3.12 -13.91 -13.80
CA HIS A 30 3.68 -15.28 -13.82
C HIS A 30 3.52 -15.92 -12.42
N PRO A 31 3.59 -17.28 -12.32
CA PRO A 31 3.35 -17.99 -11.05
C PRO A 31 4.45 -17.77 -9.99
N GLY A 32 5.52 -17.05 -10.31
CA GLY A 32 6.66 -16.81 -9.41
C GLY A 32 7.54 -18.03 -9.22
N LYS A 33 8.70 -17.83 -8.61
CA LYS A 33 9.57 -18.92 -8.16
C LYS A 33 9.14 -19.34 -6.75
N GLY A 34 9.05 -20.64 -6.50
CA GLY A 34 8.64 -21.13 -5.18
C GLY A 34 7.16 -20.93 -4.82
N GLY A 35 6.29 -20.60 -5.79
CA GLY A 35 4.84 -20.48 -5.60
C GLY A 35 4.44 -19.14 -4.94
N SER A 36 5.14 -18.06 -5.25
CA SER A 36 4.78 -16.70 -4.90
C SER A 36 4.31 -15.97 -6.16
N PRO A 37 3.00 -16.00 -6.50
CA PRO A 37 2.51 -15.40 -7.74
C PRO A 37 2.98 -13.97 -7.88
N HIS A 38 3.53 -13.61 -9.05
CA HIS A 38 3.92 -12.25 -9.38
C HIS A 38 2.75 -11.56 -10.07
N VAL A 39 2.32 -10.44 -9.51
CA VAL A 39 1.12 -9.74 -9.96
C VAL A 39 1.40 -8.27 -10.21
N LYS A 40 0.56 -7.67 -11.05
CA LYS A 40 0.43 -6.24 -11.18
C LYS A 40 -0.94 -5.82 -10.67
N THR A 41 -0.99 -4.93 -9.70
CA THR A 41 -2.22 -4.31 -9.22
C THR A 41 -2.25 -2.85 -9.66
N GLU A 42 -3.39 -2.42 -10.18
CA GLU A 42 -3.58 -1.12 -10.84
C GLU A 42 -4.73 -0.35 -10.19
N TRP A 43 -4.58 0.96 -10.07
CA TRP A 43 -5.57 1.90 -9.54
C TRP A 43 -5.60 3.18 -10.39
N THR A 44 -6.74 3.86 -10.37
CA THR A 44 -6.85 5.24 -10.82
C THR A 44 -7.21 6.11 -9.62
N ILE A 45 -6.33 7.04 -9.24
CA ILE A 45 -6.47 7.93 -8.08
C ILE A 45 -6.29 9.36 -8.57
N ASP A 46 -7.28 10.22 -8.40
CA ASP A 46 -7.26 11.62 -8.83
C ASP A 46 -6.79 11.78 -10.29
N GLY A 47 -7.19 10.80 -11.15
CA GLY A 47 -6.83 10.72 -12.55
C GLY A 47 -5.38 10.31 -12.81
N ALA A 48 -4.59 9.90 -11.79
CA ALA A 48 -3.30 9.23 -11.98
C ALA A 48 -3.51 7.73 -12.17
N ALA A 49 -2.86 7.15 -13.18
CA ALA A 49 -2.71 5.71 -13.31
C ALA A 49 -1.52 5.27 -12.45
N ILE A 50 -1.82 4.50 -11.41
CA ILE A 50 -0.83 3.98 -10.45
C ILE A 50 -0.85 2.46 -10.51
N SER A 51 0.31 1.82 -10.52
CA SER A 51 0.40 0.37 -10.40
C SER A 51 1.53 -0.06 -9.48
N ILE A 52 1.34 -1.23 -8.84
CA ILE A 52 2.40 -1.92 -8.11
C ILE A 52 2.53 -3.33 -8.68
N GLU A 53 3.75 -3.66 -9.11
CA GLU A 53 4.14 -4.98 -9.57
C GLU A 53 4.98 -5.65 -8.49
N TYR A 54 4.57 -6.84 -8.02
CA TYR A 54 5.20 -7.50 -6.87
C TYR A 54 4.90 -8.99 -6.79
N GLY A 55 5.83 -9.75 -6.23
CA GLY A 55 5.58 -11.14 -5.86
C GLY A 55 4.74 -11.22 -4.57
N ARG A 56 3.76 -12.13 -4.53
CA ARG A 56 2.84 -12.32 -3.40
C ARG A 56 3.16 -13.60 -2.63
N PRO A 57 4.16 -13.60 -1.73
CA PRO A 57 4.44 -14.77 -0.91
C PRO A 57 3.28 -15.06 0.06
N PHE A 58 3.05 -16.35 0.29
CA PHE A 58 2.16 -16.82 1.35
C PHE A 58 2.88 -16.87 2.69
N LEU A 59 2.16 -16.61 3.76
CA LEU A 59 2.68 -16.73 5.13
C LEU A 59 3.03 -18.19 5.48
N LYS A 60 2.13 -19.13 5.17
CA LYS A 60 2.29 -20.57 5.41
C LYS A 60 2.66 -20.88 6.86
N GLY A 61 2.04 -20.18 7.81
CA GLY A 61 2.26 -20.35 9.24
C GLY A 61 3.64 -19.89 9.76
N ARG A 62 4.46 -19.25 8.91
CA ARG A 62 5.77 -18.71 9.34
C ARG A 62 5.59 -17.43 10.16
N PRO A 63 6.44 -17.18 11.18
CA PRO A 63 6.40 -15.94 11.92
C PRO A 63 6.71 -14.73 11.03
N GLU A 64 5.92 -13.68 11.17
CA GLU A 64 6.12 -12.42 10.41
C GLU A 64 7.51 -11.82 10.64
N SER A 65 8.06 -11.94 11.88
CA SER A 65 9.38 -11.44 12.25
C SER A 65 10.55 -12.12 11.52
N GLU A 66 10.37 -13.36 11.08
CA GLU A 66 11.38 -14.05 10.24
C GLU A 66 11.34 -13.58 8.79
N LEU A 67 10.16 -13.20 8.32
CA LEU A 67 9.93 -12.80 6.94
C LEU A 67 10.16 -11.30 6.72
N MET A 68 9.94 -10.52 7.78
CA MET A 68 10.11 -9.06 7.82
C MET A 68 10.97 -8.69 9.04
N PRO A 69 12.28 -9.04 9.07
CA PRO A 69 13.12 -8.82 10.23
C PRO A 69 13.26 -7.31 10.53
N PRO A 70 13.07 -6.90 11.80
CA PRO A 70 13.23 -5.50 12.19
C PRO A 70 14.62 -4.94 11.87
N GLY A 71 14.68 -3.69 11.41
CA GLY A 71 15.91 -2.99 11.09
C GLY A 71 16.53 -3.32 9.74
N SER A 72 15.95 -4.25 8.97
CA SER A 72 16.44 -4.61 7.64
C SER A 72 15.42 -4.21 6.56
N PRO A 73 15.86 -3.51 5.49
CA PRO A 73 14.99 -3.24 4.35
C PRO A 73 14.52 -4.56 3.71
N TRP A 74 13.21 -4.69 3.58
CA TRP A 74 12.54 -5.81 2.94
C TRP A 74 11.91 -5.35 1.62
N ARG A 75 12.09 -6.14 0.55
CA ARG A 75 11.58 -5.80 -0.79
C ARG A 75 10.04 -5.74 -0.91
N ALA A 76 9.33 -5.87 0.21
CA ALA A 76 7.86 -5.83 0.28
C ALA A 76 7.16 -6.82 -0.68
N GLY A 77 7.78 -7.99 -0.89
CA GLY A 77 7.31 -9.01 -1.82
C GLY A 77 8.26 -10.19 -1.89
N ALA A 78 8.21 -10.93 -3.00
CA ALA A 78 9.07 -12.07 -3.29
C ALA A 78 9.65 -11.96 -4.71
N ASP A 79 10.75 -12.67 -4.94
CA ASP A 79 11.45 -12.82 -6.22
C ASP A 79 11.98 -11.47 -6.74
N GLU A 80 11.37 -10.88 -7.77
CA GLU A 80 11.75 -9.60 -8.34
C GLU A 80 11.48 -8.45 -7.37
N ALA A 81 12.09 -7.31 -7.62
CA ALA A 81 11.84 -6.09 -6.86
C ALA A 81 10.37 -5.64 -7.00
N THR A 82 9.79 -5.18 -5.90
CA THR A 82 8.49 -4.52 -5.93
C THR A 82 8.62 -3.15 -6.59
N VAL A 83 7.81 -2.88 -7.61
CA VAL A 83 7.90 -1.69 -8.46
C VAL A 83 6.59 -0.90 -8.41
N LEU A 84 6.68 0.35 -7.99
CA LEU A 84 5.62 1.36 -8.12
C LEU A 84 5.81 2.11 -9.45
N THR A 85 4.75 2.21 -10.23
CA THR A 85 4.73 3.04 -11.44
C THR A 85 3.58 4.04 -11.34
N THR A 86 3.82 5.28 -11.75
CA THR A 86 2.84 6.34 -11.81
C THR A 86 3.02 7.21 -13.06
N ASP A 87 1.93 7.68 -13.67
CA ASP A 87 1.94 8.60 -14.81
C ASP A 87 1.81 10.07 -14.40
N LYS A 88 1.56 10.35 -13.10
CA LYS A 88 1.54 11.70 -12.54
C LYS A 88 2.45 11.81 -11.33
N PRO A 89 2.86 13.03 -10.93
CA PRO A 89 3.62 13.21 -9.71
C PRO A 89 2.85 12.71 -8.48
N LEU A 90 3.55 12.04 -7.55
CA LEU A 90 3.00 11.67 -6.23
C LEU A 90 3.78 12.41 -5.15
N LYS A 91 3.09 12.81 -4.08
CA LYS A 91 3.71 13.48 -2.94
C LYS A 91 3.44 12.73 -1.65
N PHE A 92 4.49 12.25 -1.01
CA PHE A 92 4.50 11.56 0.28
C PHE A 92 5.06 12.50 1.36
N GLY A 93 4.19 13.22 2.06
CA GLY A 93 4.62 14.28 2.98
C GLY A 93 5.43 15.36 2.28
N SER A 94 6.71 15.54 2.65
CA SER A 94 7.63 16.48 2.01
C SER A 94 8.34 15.93 0.77
N GLN A 95 8.28 14.61 0.53
CA GLN A 95 8.95 13.95 -0.58
C GLN A 95 8.06 13.93 -1.83
N SER A 96 8.66 14.21 -2.98
CA SER A 96 7.96 14.18 -4.28
C SER A 96 8.56 13.10 -5.17
N LEU A 97 7.68 12.42 -5.90
CA LEU A 97 8.01 11.38 -6.87
C LEU A 97 7.48 11.83 -8.24
N ALA A 98 8.37 12.02 -9.21
CA ALA A 98 7.98 12.35 -10.58
C ALA A 98 7.27 11.15 -11.25
N PRO A 99 6.56 11.34 -12.38
CA PRO A 99 6.09 10.23 -13.21
C PRO A 99 7.24 9.27 -13.56
N GLY A 100 7.01 7.96 -13.42
CA GLY A 100 8.04 6.94 -13.67
C GLY A 100 7.83 5.66 -12.89
N SER A 101 8.86 4.80 -12.92
CA SER A 101 8.86 3.52 -12.21
C SER A 101 9.99 3.48 -11.17
N TYR A 102 9.68 3.01 -9.96
CA TYR A 102 10.54 3.07 -8.79
C TYR A 102 10.45 1.78 -7.99
N THR A 103 11.54 1.39 -7.34
CA THR A 103 11.49 0.28 -6.40
C THR A 103 10.86 0.70 -5.09
N ILE A 104 10.08 -0.19 -4.49
CA ILE A 104 9.56 -0.07 -3.13
C ILE A 104 10.25 -1.09 -2.24
N ASN A 105 10.77 -0.62 -1.11
CA ASN A 105 11.13 -1.45 0.03
C ASN A 105 10.40 -0.92 1.26
N VAL A 106 10.25 -1.77 2.26
CA VAL A 106 9.72 -1.39 3.58
C VAL A 106 10.73 -1.83 4.62
N GLN A 107 11.04 -0.98 5.59
CA GLN A 107 11.87 -1.34 6.72
C GLN A 107 11.02 -1.48 7.98
N PRO A 108 10.84 -2.72 8.49
CA PRO A 108 10.19 -2.95 9.77
C PRO A 108 11.03 -2.42 10.93
N GLY A 109 10.37 -1.93 11.99
CA GLY A 109 11.04 -1.43 13.18
C GLY A 109 10.08 -0.73 14.14
N PRO A 110 10.61 -0.07 15.19
CA PRO A 110 9.79 0.79 16.06
C PRO A 110 9.06 1.88 15.27
N THR A 111 9.71 2.41 14.25
CA THR A 111 9.10 3.21 13.18
C THR A 111 9.25 2.43 11.89
N TRP A 112 8.13 2.11 11.26
CA TRP A 112 8.12 1.53 9.93
C TRP A 112 8.40 2.61 8.90
N GLU A 113 9.16 2.27 7.86
CA GLU A 113 9.52 3.20 6.80
C GLU A 113 9.22 2.64 5.41
N LEU A 114 8.58 3.44 4.57
CA LEU A 114 8.56 3.22 3.12
C LEU A 114 9.86 3.77 2.54
N ILE A 115 10.55 2.95 1.75
CA ILE A 115 11.79 3.31 1.06
C ILE A 115 11.52 3.31 -0.44
N ILE A 116 11.76 4.43 -1.08
CA ILE A 116 11.69 4.56 -2.54
C ILE A 116 13.11 4.58 -3.10
N GLY A 117 13.33 3.77 -4.12
CA GLY A 117 14.59 3.67 -4.81
C GLY A 117 14.45 3.76 -6.33
N LYS A 118 15.57 4.06 -6.99
CA LYS A 118 15.65 4.02 -8.44
C LYS A 118 15.51 2.57 -8.94
N LEU A 119 14.70 2.38 -9.98
CA LEU A 119 14.65 1.10 -10.68
C LEU A 119 15.87 1.00 -11.60
N GLY A 120 16.74 0.03 -11.36
CA GLY A 120 17.94 -0.20 -12.19
C GLY A 120 17.57 -0.75 -13.57
N LYS A 121 16.73 -1.79 -13.62
CA LYS A 121 16.17 -2.37 -14.84
C LYS A 121 14.86 -3.09 -14.56
N PRO A 122 13.95 -3.20 -15.52
CA PRO A 122 12.76 -4.04 -15.40
C PRO A 122 13.10 -5.48 -15.04
N GLY A 123 12.31 -6.12 -14.18
CA GLY A 123 12.49 -7.51 -13.75
C GLY A 123 13.78 -7.77 -12.96
N GLN A 124 14.40 -6.72 -12.37
CA GLN A 124 15.54 -6.92 -11.49
C GLN A 124 15.15 -7.71 -10.24
N TRP A 125 16.07 -8.59 -9.77
CA TRP A 125 15.86 -9.35 -8.55
C TRP A 125 15.82 -8.42 -7.32
N GLY A 126 14.92 -8.71 -6.39
CA GLY A 126 14.64 -7.81 -5.25
C GLY A 126 15.69 -7.86 -4.13
N VAL A 127 16.65 -8.78 -4.20
CA VAL A 127 17.71 -8.92 -3.20
C VAL A 127 19.07 -9.17 -3.87
N PRO A 128 20.21 -8.78 -3.24
CA PRO A 128 20.27 -8.02 -1.97
C PRO A 128 19.75 -6.58 -2.13
N TYR A 129 19.36 -5.96 -1.02
CA TYR A 129 19.02 -4.54 -1.01
C TYR A 129 20.24 -3.69 -1.42
N ASN A 130 20.00 -2.73 -2.30
CA ASN A 130 21.06 -1.83 -2.79
C ASN A 130 20.81 -0.40 -2.30
N ALA A 131 21.45 -0.02 -1.20
CA ALA A 131 21.31 1.32 -0.61
C ALA A 131 21.77 2.46 -1.55
N SER A 132 22.62 2.20 -2.55
CA SER A 132 23.07 3.23 -3.50
C SER A 132 21.96 3.70 -4.46
N LEU A 133 20.89 2.91 -4.59
CA LEU A 133 19.71 3.24 -5.39
C LEU A 133 18.62 3.92 -4.59
N GLU A 134 18.75 3.97 -3.25
CA GLU A 134 17.77 4.65 -2.40
C GLU A 134 17.68 6.13 -2.73
N MET A 135 16.45 6.64 -2.84
CA MET A 135 16.19 8.06 -3.09
C MET A 135 15.82 8.77 -1.80
N TRP A 136 14.86 8.21 -1.06
CA TRP A 136 14.36 8.76 0.19
C TRP A 136 13.50 7.75 0.96
N ARG A 137 13.21 8.08 2.21
CA ARG A 137 12.33 7.33 3.11
C ARG A 137 11.26 8.23 3.70
N VAL A 138 10.12 7.64 4.01
CA VAL A 138 9.05 8.29 4.77
C VAL A 138 8.50 7.33 5.82
N PRO A 139 8.14 7.84 7.01
CA PRO A 139 7.54 6.99 8.05
C PRO A 139 6.18 6.48 7.62
N MET A 140 5.88 5.24 8.01
CA MET A 140 4.59 4.60 7.83
C MET A 140 3.88 4.46 9.18
N THR A 141 2.56 4.53 9.16
CA THR A 141 1.73 4.20 10.33
C THR A 141 1.55 2.69 10.38
N ALA A 142 2.00 2.08 11.49
CA ALA A 142 1.81 0.66 11.75
C ALA A 142 0.50 0.41 12.49
N GLY A 143 -0.15 -0.70 12.17
CA GLY A 143 -1.38 -1.18 12.77
C GLY A 143 -1.53 -2.69 12.65
N LYS A 144 -2.73 -3.17 12.92
CA LYS A 144 -3.09 -4.58 12.78
C LYS A 144 -4.20 -4.74 11.74
N THR A 145 -4.19 -5.87 11.05
CA THR A 145 -5.29 -6.29 10.19
C THR A 145 -6.49 -6.74 11.03
N THR A 146 -7.69 -6.62 10.49
CA THR A 146 -8.92 -7.10 11.16
C THR A 146 -9.02 -8.62 11.18
N ALA A 147 -8.38 -9.29 10.22
CA ALA A 147 -8.24 -10.73 10.12
C ALA A 147 -6.87 -11.03 9.48
N PRO A 148 -6.24 -12.19 9.76
CA PRO A 148 -4.94 -12.52 9.16
C PRO A 148 -4.99 -12.53 7.62
N VAL A 149 -4.00 -11.88 6.99
CA VAL A 149 -3.82 -11.80 5.53
C VAL A 149 -2.73 -12.78 5.12
N GLU A 150 -3.11 -13.84 4.42
CA GLU A 150 -2.20 -14.95 4.08
C GLU A 150 -1.13 -14.56 3.06
N GLN A 151 -1.45 -13.71 2.10
CA GLN A 151 -0.52 -13.24 1.07
C GLN A 151 -0.21 -11.75 1.22
N VAL A 152 1.02 -11.34 0.91
CA VAL A 152 1.35 -9.93 0.75
C VAL A 152 0.33 -9.25 -0.14
N THR A 153 -0.26 -8.18 0.34
CA THR A 153 -1.31 -7.44 -0.36
C THR A 153 -1.06 -5.94 -0.25
N PHE A 154 -0.99 -5.27 -1.41
CA PHE A 154 -1.04 -3.83 -1.51
C PHE A 154 -2.45 -3.37 -1.84
N THR A 155 -2.86 -2.27 -1.22
CA THR A 155 -4.11 -1.56 -1.53
C THR A 155 -3.85 -0.06 -1.56
N ILE A 156 -4.58 0.65 -2.41
CA ILE A 156 -4.67 2.11 -2.38
C ILE A 156 -6.13 2.48 -2.14
N THR A 157 -6.36 3.26 -1.09
CA THR A 157 -7.68 3.78 -0.76
C THR A 157 -7.69 5.27 -1.06
N ASP A 158 -8.62 5.69 -1.90
CA ASP A 158 -8.89 7.11 -2.19
C ASP A 158 -9.54 7.77 -0.96
N THR A 159 -9.18 9.02 -0.69
CA THR A 159 -9.68 9.80 0.44
C THR A 159 -9.89 11.25 0.02
N PRO A 160 -10.75 12.04 0.68
CA PRO A 160 -10.93 13.46 0.35
C PRO A 160 -9.65 14.32 0.44
N ALA A 161 -8.62 13.84 1.13
CA ALA A 161 -7.34 14.55 1.31
C ALA A 161 -6.21 13.98 0.43
N GLY A 162 -6.52 13.07 -0.50
CA GLY A 162 -5.56 12.34 -1.33
C GLY A 162 -5.79 10.84 -1.26
N ALA A 163 -4.75 10.04 -1.07
CA ALA A 163 -4.87 8.58 -1.00
C ALA A 163 -3.99 7.99 0.10
N THR A 164 -4.25 6.73 0.44
CA THR A 164 -3.44 5.97 1.38
C THR A 164 -2.96 4.68 0.73
N LEU A 165 -1.65 4.54 0.57
CA LEU A 165 -1.00 3.28 0.24
C LEU A 165 -0.90 2.42 1.50
N ARG A 166 -1.35 1.17 1.42
CA ARG A 166 -1.32 0.19 2.51
C ARG A 166 -0.68 -1.11 2.04
N LEU A 167 0.11 -1.71 2.92
CA LEU A 167 0.69 -3.05 2.79
C LEU A 167 0.22 -3.90 3.96
N GLU A 168 -0.31 -5.09 3.66
CA GLU A 168 -0.80 -6.03 4.67
C GLU A 168 -0.20 -7.43 4.46
N TRP A 169 0.24 -8.06 5.54
CA TRP A 169 0.66 -9.46 5.58
C TRP A 169 0.60 -10.01 7.01
N GLY A 170 0.03 -11.20 7.16
CA GLY A 170 -0.24 -11.77 8.48
C GLY A 170 -1.21 -10.89 9.26
N THR A 171 -0.81 -10.48 10.44
CA THR A 171 -1.54 -9.53 11.30
C THR A 171 -1.01 -8.09 11.18
N THR A 172 0.04 -7.89 10.39
CA THR A 172 0.67 -6.57 10.20
C THR A 172 -0.03 -5.79 9.10
N SER A 173 -0.35 -4.52 9.38
CA SER A 173 -0.84 -3.54 8.41
C SER A 173 -0.01 -2.27 8.56
N VAL A 174 0.62 -1.80 7.49
CA VAL A 174 1.36 -0.54 7.49
C VAL A 174 0.87 0.35 6.36
N SER A 175 0.80 1.66 6.60
CA SER A 175 0.22 2.58 5.63
C SER A 175 0.92 3.93 5.61
N VAL A 176 0.86 4.61 4.47
CA VAL A 176 1.39 5.94 4.26
C VAL A 176 0.43 6.75 3.39
N PRO A 177 0.06 7.99 3.78
CA PRO A 177 -0.73 8.87 2.95
C PRO A 177 0.12 9.49 1.84
N PHE A 178 -0.54 9.77 0.69
CA PHE A 178 0.06 10.54 -0.40
C PHE A 178 -1.01 11.35 -1.13
N THR A 179 -0.58 12.32 -1.94
CA THR A 179 -1.45 13.07 -2.86
C THR A 179 -0.92 12.94 -4.28
N VAL A 180 -1.82 13.10 -5.26
CA VAL A 180 -1.48 13.27 -6.66
C VAL A 180 -1.20 14.75 -6.92
N GLY A 181 -0.08 15.06 -7.55
CA GLY A 181 0.36 16.44 -7.87
C GLY A 181 -0.16 16.96 -9.20
#